data_ea4aa0d7d3743d0d92b853d863c2ac00
#
_entry.id   ea4aa0d7d3743d0d92b853d863c2ac00
#
_cell.length_a   1.000
_cell.length_b   1.000
_cell.length_c   1.000
_cell.angle_alpha   90.00
_cell.angle_beta   90.00
_cell.angle_gamma   90.00
#
_symmetry.space_group_name_H-M   'P 1'
#
loop_
_entity.id
_entity.type
_entity.pdbx_description
1 polymer ?
#
loop_
_entity_poly.entity_id
_entity_poly.type
_entity_poly.pdbx_seq_one_letter_code
_entity_poly.pdbx_strand_id
1 'polypeptide(L)'
;MSRRARSGAPLTFTKHDKGLTTEIGKGLGELYKVPAKKRAQYYRLTKWHKRLIKSKDRNLSFALSELQRIVSFLNLSRSIHERIARYYEEAVNKGLVRGRSIESVVAALTYAVSREFDSPRTLDEISEASGIDKREIGRTYRYIARELQIRILPADPVTFIPRFCSMLGLSDKVQAKAVEILKKAKKHDITSGKGPTGVAAAAI
;
A
#
# COMPACT_ATOMS: atom_id res chain seq x y z
N MET A 1 -37.00 22.49 -5.94
CA MET A 1 -36.73 21.07 -5.62
C MET A 1 -35.35 20.71 -6.15
N SER A 2 -34.36 20.66 -5.30
CA SER A 2 -32.99 20.27 -5.67
C SER A 2 -32.98 18.80 -6.12
N ARG A 3 -32.75 18.56 -7.40
CA ARG A 3 -32.48 17.22 -7.93
C ARG A 3 -31.16 16.76 -7.30
N ARG A 4 -31.23 15.97 -6.25
CA ARG A 4 -30.05 15.21 -5.76
C ARG A 4 -29.64 14.24 -6.87
N ALA A 5 -28.74 14.67 -7.75
CA ALA A 5 -28.04 13.75 -8.63
C ALA A 5 -27.33 12.74 -7.72
N ARG A 6 -27.78 11.48 -7.74
CA ARG A 6 -27.06 10.38 -7.11
C ARG A 6 -25.82 10.14 -7.97
N SER A 7 -24.74 10.86 -7.66
CA SER A 7 -23.43 10.50 -8.17
C SER A 7 -23.09 9.13 -7.60
N GLY A 8 -22.69 8.18 -8.43
CA GLY A 8 -22.19 6.88 -8.01
C GLY A 8 -20.98 7.04 -7.08
N ALA A 9 -20.56 5.95 -6.44
CA ALA A 9 -19.34 5.95 -5.64
C ALA A 9 -18.15 6.41 -6.50
N PRO A 10 -17.18 7.16 -5.93
CA PRO A 10 -16.02 7.59 -6.67
C PRO A 10 -15.22 6.37 -7.17
N LEU A 11 -14.62 6.48 -8.36
CA LEU A 11 -13.71 5.47 -8.88
C LEU A 11 -12.52 5.30 -7.92
N THR A 12 -12.20 4.07 -7.58
CA THR A 12 -11.08 3.75 -6.70
C THR A 12 -10.28 2.56 -7.25
N PHE A 13 -8.97 2.67 -7.26
CA PHE A 13 -8.07 1.57 -7.64
C PHE A 13 -7.93 0.51 -6.54
N THR A 14 -8.41 0.79 -5.34
CA THR A 14 -8.37 -0.16 -4.22
C THR A 14 -9.35 -1.32 -4.35
N LYS A 15 -10.22 -1.29 -5.39
CA LYS A 15 -11.11 -2.39 -5.75
C LYS A 15 -10.74 -2.91 -7.14
N HIS A 16 -10.78 -4.24 -7.33
CA HIS A 16 -10.42 -4.90 -8.60
C HIS A 16 -11.25 -4.42 -9.80
N ASP A 17 -12.46 -3.96 -9.56
CA ASP A 17 -13.44 -3.46 -10.53
C ASP A 17 -13.57 -1.91 -10.52
N LYS A 18 -12.65 -1.23 -9.83
CA LYS A 18 -12.68 0.24 -9.60
C LYS A 18 -13.98 0.73 -8.93
N GLY A 19 -14.74 -0.18 -8.32
CA GLY A 19 -16.04 0.10 -7.71
C GLY A 19 -17.19 0.19 -8.70
N LEU A 20 -17.02 -0.26 -9.94
CA LEU A 20 -18.03 -0.17 -11.00
C LEU A 20 -19.04 -1.33 -10.97
N THR A 21 -18.66 -2.50 -10.45
CA THR A 21 -19.54 -3.66 -10.38
C THR A 21 -20.18 -3.80 -9.01
N THR A 22 -21.41 -4.30 -9.01
CA THR A 22 -22.09 -4.71 -7.78
C THR A 22 -21.81 -6.18 -7.51
N GLU A 23 -21.18 -6.50 -6.39
CA GLU A 23 -21.01 -7.87 -5.97
C GLU A 23 -22.28 -8.40 -5.33
N ILE A 24 -22.80 -9.52 -5.88
CA ILE A 24 -23.97 -10.21 -5.35
C ILE A 24 -23.50 -11.28 -4.35
N GLY A 25 -23.94 -11.21 -3.09
CA GLY A 25 -23.75 -12.28 -2.12
C GLY A 25 -22.42 -12.24 -1.34
N LYS A 26 -21.90 -11.07 -1.02
CA LYS A 26 -20.70 -10.92 -0.15
C LYS A 26 -20.91 -11.37 1.28
N GLY A 27 -22.16 -11.42 1.77
CA GLY A 27 -22.48 -11.77 3.16
C GLY A 27 -23.49 -12.93 3.27
N LEU A 28 -23.23 -13.87 4.17
CA LEU A 28 -24.22 -14.90 4.57
C LEU A 28 -25.56 -14.26 4.95
N GLY A 29 -25.55 -13.05 5.52
CA GLY A 29 -26.77 -12.30 5.88
C GLY A 29 -27.64 -11.89 4.70
N GLU A 30 -27.10 -11.71 3.49
CA GLU A 30 -27.90 -11.39 2.30
C GLU A 30 -28.74 -12.56 1.82
N LEU A 31 -28.24 -13.79 1.95
CA LEU A 31 -28.96 -15.02 1.62
C LEU A 31 -30.22 -15.22 2.51
N TYR A 32 -30.15 -14.78 3.76
CA TYR A 32 -31.30 -14.86 4.68
C TYR A 32 -32.39 -13.83 4.36
N LYS A 33 -32.06 -12.70 3.75
CA LYS A 33 -33.00 -11.67 3.30
C LYS A 33 -33.77 -12.08 2.04
N VAL A 34 -33.28 -13.07 1.28
CA VAL A 34 -33.92 -13.56 0.06
C VAL A 34 -35.00 -14.60 0.39
N PRO A 35 -36.23 -14.46 -0.15
CA PRO A 35 -37.29 -15.45 0.02
C PRO A 35 -36.83 -16.88 -0.34
N ALA A 36 -37.26 -17.89 0.44
CA ALA A 36 -36.80 -19.28 0.29
C ALA A 36 -36.92 -19.81 -1.16
N LYS A 37 -38.02 -19.46 -1.86
CA LYS A 37 -38.24 -19.83 -3.28
C LYS A 37 -37.18 -19.29 -4.23
N LYS A 38 -36.53 -18.17 -3.93
CA LYS A 38 -35.50 -17.53 -4.79
C LYS A 38 -34.07 -17.83 -4.38
N ARG A 39 -33.82 -18.47 -3.24
CA ARG A 39 -32.47 -18.76 -2.72
C ARG A 39 -31.64 -19.60 -3.67
N ALA A 40 -32.24 -20.63 -4.29
CA ALA A 40 -31.55 -21.48 -5.26
C ALA A 40 -31.12 -20.70 -6.53
N GLN A 41 -31.97 -19.78 -6.98
CA GLN A 41 -31.67 -18.91 -8.12
C GLN A 41 -30.54 -17.93 -7.78
N TYR A 42 -30.60 -17.32 -6.58
CA TYR A 42 -29.58 -16.40 -6.08
C TYR A 42 -28.23 -17.10 -5.90
N TYR A 43 -28.22 -18.34 -5.37
CA TYR A 43 -27.01 -19.16 -5.25
C TYR A 43 -26.39 -19.49 -6.61
N ARG A 44 -27.22 -19.86 -7.59
CA ARG A 44 -26.74 -20.08 -8.98
C ARG A 44 -26.13 -18.81 -9.56
N LEU A 45 -26.78 -17.67 -9.40
CA LEU A 45 -26.31 -16.36 -9.86
C LEU A 45 -24.93 -16.01 -9.25
N THR A 46 -24.78 -16.16 -7.92
CA THR A 46 -23.51 -15.95 -7.23
C THR A 46 -22.41 -16.89 -7.72
N LYS A 47 -22.74 -18.17 -7.96
CA LYS A 47 -21.80 -19.17 -8.49
C LYS A 47 -21.35 -18.82 -9.91
N TRP A 48 -22.27 -18.38 -10.76
CA TRP A 48 -21.96 -17.94 -12.12
C TRP A 48 -21.12 -16.66 -12.10
N HIS A 49 -21.47 -15.69 -11.29
CA HIS A 49 -20.69 -14.45 -11.12
C HIS A 49 -19.24 -14.74 -10.73
N LYS A 50 -19.02 -15.61 -9.74
CA LYS A 50 -17.68 -16.04 -9.34
C LYS A 50 -16.88 -16.74 -10.45
N ARG A 51 -17.56 -17.46 -11.35
CA ARG A 51 -16.91 -18.13 -12.49
C ARG A 51 -16.52 -17.15 -13.61
N LEU A 52 -17.28 -16.07 -13.78
CA LEU A 52 -17.00 -15.03 -14.78
C LEU A 52 -15.80 -14.17 -14.43
N ILE A 53 -15.40 -14.13 -13.14
CA ILE A 53 -14.22 -13.41 -12.71
C ILE A 53 -12.98 -14.08 -13.32
N LYS A 54 -12.28 -13.35 -14.19
CA LYS A 54 -11.05 -13.80 -14.85
C LYS A 54 -9.95 -14.08 -13.80
N SER A 55 -9.00 -14.94 -14.14
CA SER A 55 -7.86 -15.24 -13.25
C SER A 55 -7.06 -14.00 -12.88
N LYS A 56 -6.93 -13.02 -13.79
CA LYS A 56 -6.33 -11.71 -13.52
C LYS A 56 -7.05 -10.96 -12.40
N ASP A 57 -8.37 -10.93 -12.44
CA ASP A 57 -9.18 -10.19 -11.46
C ASP A 57 -9.13 -10.86 -10.08
N ARG A 58 -9.03 -12.19 -10.03
CA ARG A 58 -8.81 -12.93 -8.77
C ARG A 58 -7.46 -12.62 -8.14
N ASN A 59 -6.39 -12.61 -8.95
CA ASN A 59 -5.06 -12.24 -8.49
C ASN A 59 -5.02 -10.78 -8.03
N LEU A 60 -5.66 -9.89 -8.76
CA LEU A 60 -5.78 -8.48 -8.39
C LEU A 60 -6.57 -8.32 -7.08
N SER A 61 -7.70 -9.01 -6.92
CA SER A 61 -8.50 -8.99 -5.69
C SER A 61 -7.70 -9.49 -4.48
N PHE A 62 -6.92 -10.56 -4.65
CA PHE A 62 -6.04 -11.07 -3.59
C PHE A 62 -4.96 -10.04 -3.24
N ALA A 63 -4.28 -9.48 -4.25
CA ALA A 63 -3.26 -8.46 -4.03
C ALA A 63 -3.79 -7.22 -3.32
N LEU A 64 -5.00 -6.76 -3.67
CA LEU A 64 -5.64 -5.62 -3.02
C LEU A 64 -6.05 -5.92 -1.57
N SER A 65 -6.41 -7.15 -1.25
CA SER A 65 -6.67 -7.55 0.14
C SER A 65 -5.39 -7.57 0.98
N GLU A 66 -4.29 -8.07 0.44
CA GLU A 66 -2.97 -8.02 1.08
C GLU A 66 -2.47 -6.58 1.23
N LEU A 67 -2.65 -5.76 0.20
CA LEU A 67 -2.34 -4.34 0.27
C LEU A 67 -3.11 -3.65 1.40
N GLN A 68 -4.42 -3.90 1.51
CA GLN A 68 -5.24 -3.34 2.58
C GLN A 68 -4.72 -3.76 3.96
N ARG A 69 -4.29 -5.01 4.13
CA ARG A 69 -3.71 -5.52 5.37
C ARG A 69 -2.43 -4.78 5.75
N ILE A 70 -1.48 -4.67 4.79
CA ILE A 70 -0.19 -3.98 5.00
C ILE A 70 -0.40 -2.49 5.27
N VAL A 71 -1.26 -1.82 4.49
CA VAL A 71 -1.57 -0.38 4.65
C VAL A 71 -2.18 -0.10 6.03
N SER A 72 -3.09 -0.98 6.49
CA SER A 72 -3.71 -0.86 7.82
C SER A 72 -2.70 -1.08 8.94
N PHE A 73 -1.82 -2.06 8.81
CA PHE A 73 -0.76 -2.34 9.80
C PHE A 73 0.22 -1.17 9.91
N LEU A 74 0.65 -0.61 8.78
CA LEU A 74 1.60 0.50 8.72
C LEU A 74 0.96 1.88 8.93
N ASN A 75 -0.36 1.96 9.13
CA ASN A 75 -1.11 3.22 9.23
C ASN A 75 -0.78 4.20 8.09
N LEU A 76 -0.85 3.73 6.85
CA LEU A 76 -0.58 4.55 5.67
C LEU A 76 -1.84 5.29 5.22
N SER A 77 -1.66 6.48 4.63
CA SER A 77 -2.77 7.29 4.12
C SER A 77 -3.49 6.63 2.94
N ARG A 78 -4.74 7.03 2.73
CA ARG A 78 -5.55 6.56 1.60
C ARG A 78 -4.91 6.89 0.25
N SER A 79 -4.25 8.03 0.13
CA SER A 79 -3.55 8.43 -1.10
C SER A 79 -2.40 7.48 -1.45
N ILE A 80 -1.64 7.04 -0.46
CA ILE A 80 -0.60 6.01 -0.63
C ILE A 80 -1.23 4.69 -1.06
N HIS A 81 -2.32 4.26 -0.42
CA HIS A 81 -3.05 3.04 -0.78
C HIS A 81 -3.50 3.05 -2.25
N GLU A 82 -4.18 4.12 -2.69
CA GLU A 82 -4.63 4.30 -4.07
C GLU A 82 -3.44 4.26 -5.07
N ARG A 83 -2.34 4.90 -4.72
CA ARG A 83 -1.14 4.95 -5.57
C ARG A 83 -0.48 3.57 -5.72
N ILE A 84 -0.38 2.81 -4.63
CA ILE A 84 0.15 1.43 -4.67
C ILE A 84 -0.75 0.55 -5.54
N ALA A 85 -2.07 0.62 -5.35
CA ALA A 85 -3.02 -0.16 -6.13
C ALA A 85 -2.90 0.12 -7.63
N ARG A 86 -2.73 1.39 -8.01
CA ARG A 86 -2.52 1.81 -9.40
C ARG A 86 -1.21 1.24 -9.98
N TYR A 87 -0.10 1.33 -9.26
CA TYR A 87 1.16 0.74 -9.70
C TYR A 87 1.10 -0.79 -9.79
N TYR A 88 0.34 -1.42 -8.89
CA TYR A 88 0.15 -2.87 -8.97
C TYR A 88 -0.63 -3.26 -10.23
N GLU A 89 -1.72 -2.56 -10.57
CA GLU A 89 -2.46 -2.78 -11.82
C GLU A 89 -1.55 -2.60 -13.04
N GLU A 90 -0.71 -1.57 -13.05
CA GLU A 90 0.25 -1.33 -14.12
C GLU A 90 1.30 -2.46 -14.21
N ALA A 91 1.84 -2.93 -13.08
CA ALA A 91 2.76 -4.06 -13.03
C ALA A 91 2.14 -5.36 -13.58
N VAL A 92 0.87 -5.62 -13.25
CA VAL A 92 0.11 -6.76 -13.79
C VAL A 92 -0.06 -6.64 -15.31
N ASN A 93 -0.41 -5.45 -15.80
CA ASN A 93 -0.60 -5.21 -17.23
C ASN A 93 0.70 -5.36 -18.03
N LYS A 94 1.84 -4.95 -17.47
CA LYS A 94 3.18 -5.14 -18.04
C LYS A 94 3.74 -6.55 -17.81
N GLY A 95 3.02 -7.44 -17.12
CA GLY A 95 3.45 -8.82 -16.86
C GLY A 95 4.60 -8.95 -15.85
N LEU A 96 4.92 -7.91 -15.09
CA LEU A 96 6.06 -7.85 -14.15
C LEU A 96 5.88 -8.73 -12.90
N VAL A 97 4.65 -9.17 -12.64
CA VAL A 97 4.30 -10.02 -11.49
C VAL A 97 4.67 -11.49 -11.74
N ARG A 98 4.92 -11.89 -13.00
CA ARG A 98 5.23 -13.29 -13.33
C ARG A 98 6.52 -13.75 -12.65
N GLY A 99 6.49 -14.92 -12.02
CA GLY A 99 7.64 -15.53 -11.33
C GLY A 99 7.98 -14.89 -9.99
N ARG A 100 7.08 -14.07 -9.43
CA ARG A 100 7.19 -13.46 -8.10
C ARG A 100 5.95 -13.72 -7.28
N SER A 101 6.09 -13.75 -5.95
CA SER A 101 4.92 -13.81 -5.07
C SER A 101 4.16 -12.48 -5.14
N ILE A 102 2.84 -12.54 -5.07
CA ILE A 102 1.98 -11.35 -5.08
C ILE A 102 2.34 -10.46 -3.89
N GLU A 103 2.55 -11.09 -2.75
CA GLU A 103 2.90 -10.44 -1.49
C GLU A 103 4.23 -9.67 -1.61
N SER A 104 5.25 -10.26 -2.25
CA SER A 104 6.55 -9.58 -2.42
C SER A 104 6.44 -8.36 -3.36
N VAL A 105 5.58 -8.44 -4.38
CA VAL A 105 5.30 -7.31 -5.28
C VAL A 105 4.57 -6.19 -4.54
N VAL A 106 3.54 -6.53 -3.76
CA VAL A 106 2.78 -5.56 -2.95
C VAL A 106 3.69 -4.89 -1.91
N ALA A 107 4.50 -5.67 -1.20
CA ALA A 107 5.46 -5.14 -0.22
C ALA A 107 6.50 -4.22 -0.87
N ALA A 108 7.04 -4.59 -2.02
CA ALA A 108 7.99 -3.77 -2.78
C ALA A 108 7.38 -2.45 -3.26
N LEU A 109 6.13 -2.47 -3.76
CA LEU A 109 5.41 -1.26 -4.15
C LEU A 109 5.06 -0.38 -2.95
N THR A 110 4.71 -0.98 -1.80
CA THR A 110 4.48 -0.25 -0.56
C THR A 110 5.75 0.50 -0.14
N TYR A 111 6.92 -0.14 -0.22
CA TYR A 111 8.20 0.49 0.04
C TYR A 111 8.48 1.66 -0.92
N ALA A 112 8.23 1.47 -2.21
CA ALA A 112 8.44 2.48 -3.24
C ALA A 112 7.57 3.72 -3.00
N VAL A 113 6.27 3.52 -2.86
CA VAL A 113 5.29 4.60 -2.77
C VAL A 113 5.37 5.33 -1.43
N SER A 114 5.64 4.64 -0.33
CA SER A 114 5.84 5.32 0.97
C SER A 114 7.00 6.32 0.92
N ARG A 115 8.03 6.05 0.12
CA ARG A 115 9.13 6.99 -0.12
C ARG A 115 8.75 8.12 -1.09
N GLU A 116 7.94 7.83 -2.12
CA GLU A 116 7.43 8.84 -3.06
C GLU A 116 6.58 9.90 -2.34
N PHE A 117 5.87 9.53 -1.28
CA PHE A 117 4.99 10.40 -0.49
C PHE A 117 5.64 10.95 0.79
N ASP A 118 6.95 10.99 0.88
CA ASP A 118 7.70 11.50 2.04
C ASP A 118 7.25 10.91 3.40
N SER A 119 6.68 9.71 3.35
CA SER A 119 6.30 8.92 4.52
C SER A 119 7.07 7.59 4.55
N PRO A 120 8.42 7.63 4.55
CA PRO A 120 9.23 6.43 4.35
C PRO A 120 9.01 5.42 5.46
N ARG A 121 8.91 4.15 5.05
CA ARG A 121 8.92 2.99 5.94
C ARG A 121 10.23 2.24 5.76
N THR A 122 10.75 1.63 6.83
CA THR A 122 11.94 0.80 6.75
C THR A 122 11.60 -0.54 6.10
N LEU A 123 12.61 -1.21 5.53
CA LEU A 123 12.42 -2.55 4.98
C LEU A 123 12.04 -3.56 6.09
N ASP A 124 12.54 -3.36 7.31
CA ASP A 124 12.24 -4.22 8.45
C ASP A 124 10.76 -4.11 8.84
N GLU A 125 10.18 -2.91 8.88
CA GLU A 125 8.76 -2.70 9.16
C GLU A 125 7.85 -3.30 8.08
N ILE A 126 8.24 -3.17 6.81
CA ILE A 126 7.48 -3.76 5.72
C ILE A 126 7.61 -5.28 5.73
N SER A 127 8.78 -5.81 6.10
CA SER A 127 8.99 -7.23 6.30
C SER A 127 8.10 -7.79 7.41
N GLU A 128 8.01 -7.09 8.53
CA GLU A 128 7.12 -7.44 9.64
C GLU A 128 5.63 -7.40 9.21
N ALA A 129 5.23 -6.34 8.51
CA ALA A 129 3.86 -6.18 8.01
C ALA A 129 3.46 -7.22 6.96
N SER A 130 4.38 -7.60 6.06
CA SER A 130 4.09 -8.51 4.94
C SER A 130 4.41 -9.98 5.23
N GLY A 131 5.31 -10.25 6.19
CA GLY A 131 5.86 -11.58 6.44
C GLY A 131 6.90 -12.04 5.39
N ILE A 132 7.39 -11.12 4.55
CA ILE A 132 8.37 -11.42 3.49
C ILE A 132 9.76 -10.95 3.91
N ASP A 133 10.78 -11.75 3.58
CA ASP A 133 12.17 -11.37 3.89
C ASP A 133 12.57 -10.04 3.22
N LYS A 134 13.23 -9.19 3.99
CA LYS A 134 13.67 -7.86 3.54
C LYS A 134 14.57 -7.89 2.30
N ARG A 135 15.37 -8.97 2.12
CA ARG A 135 16.22 -9.13 0.92
C ARG A 135 15.38 -9.39 -0.32
N GLU A 136 14.30 -10.16 -0.19
CA GLU A 136 13.34 -10.42 -1.27
C GLU A 136 12.60 -9.15 -1.65
N ILE A 137 12.10 -8.40 -0.66
CA ILE A 137 11.46 -7.10 -0.88
C ILE A 137 12.41 -6.16 -1.62
N GLY A 138 13.67 -6.06 -1.17
CA GLY A 138 14.68 -5.19 -1.80
C GLY A 138 15.03 -5.58 -3.23
N ARG A 139 15.08 -6.89 -3.57
CA ARG A 139 15.30 -7.37 -4.94
C ARG A 139 14.09 -7.04 -5.83
N THR A 140 12.89 -7.35 -5.35
CA THR A 140 11.63 -7.10 -6.07
C THR A 140 11.43 -5.60 -6.29
N TYR A 141 11.71 -4.77 -5.29
CA TYR A 141 11.67 -3.31 -5.40
C TYR A 141 12.58 -2.78 -6.51
N ARG A 142 13.86 -3.16 -6.51
CA ARG A 142 14.82 -2.70 -7.54
C ARG A 142 14.39 -3.09 -8.96
N TYR A 143 13.83 -4.28 -9.12
CA TYR A 143 13.32 -4.75 -10.39
C TYR A 143 12.10 -3.91 -10.83
N ILE A 144 11.06 -3.82 -9.97
CA ILE A 144 9.82 -3.12 -10.32
C ILE A 144 10.06 -1.62 -10.51
N ALA A 145 10.87 -1.00 -9.67
CA ALA A 145 11.18 0.43 -9.78
C ALA A 145 11.87 0.76 -11.12
N ARG A 146 12.73 -0.13 -11.62
CA ARG A 146 13.37 0.01 -12.93
C ARG A 146 12.36 -0.13 -14.07
N GLU A 147 11.54 -1.18 -14.05
CA GLU A 147 10.59 -1.49 -15.12
C GLU A 147 9.42 -0.47 -15.20
N LEU A 148 8.98 0.04 -14.06
CA LEU A 148 7.96 1.09 -13.99
C LEU A 148 8.55 2.51 -14.07
N GLN A 149 9.89 2.63 -14.18
CA GLN A 149 10.61 3.91 -14.22
C GLN A 149 10.28 4.83 -13.02
N ILE A 150 10.06 4.23 -11.84
CA ILE A 150 9.77 4.97 -10.63
C ILE A 150 11.06 5.61 -10.13
N ARG A 151 11.19 6.93 -10.31
CA ARG A 151 12.33 7.69 -9.80
C ARG A 151 12.09 8.05 -8.35
N ILE A 152 12.81 7.41 -7.45
CA ILE A 152 12.74 7.70 -6.01
C ILE A 152 14.08 8.28 -5.58
N LEU A 153 14.04 9.51 -5.07
CA LEU A 153 15.19 10.15 -4.48
C LEU A 153 15.60 9.45 -3.16
N PRO A 154 16.88 9.53 -2.76
CA PRO A 154 17.27 9.09 -1.43
C PRO A 154 16.39 9.75 -0.37
N ALA A 155 15.93 8.97 0.62
CA ALA A 155 15.08 9.52 1.67
C ALA A 155 15.89 10.53 2.53
N ASP A 156 15.30 11.68 2.83
CA ASP A 156 15.90 12.65 3.75
C ASP A 156 15.81 12.08 5.19
N PRO A 157 16.89 12.05 5.98
CA PRO A 157 16.85 11.63 7.37
C PRO A 157 15.79 12.35 8.21
N VAL A 158 15.50 13.60 7.89
CA VAL A 158 14.51 14.42 8.60
C VAL A 158 13.09 13.80 8.55
N THR A 159 12.74 13.13 7.46
CA THR A 159 11.39 12.52 7.30
C THR A 159 11.12 11.35 8.25
N PHE A 160 12.16 10.74 8.83
CA PHE A 160 12.03 9.64 9.80
C PHE A 160 11.83 10.13 11.25
N ILE A 161 12.28 11.36 11.58
CA ILE A 161 12.28 11.87 12.96
C ILE A 161 10.89 11.86 13.60
N PRO A 162 9.83 12.45 12.98
CA PRO A 162 8.51 12.51 13.62
C PRO A 162 8.00 11.14 14.05
N ARG A 163 8.23 10.16 13.19
CA ARG A 163 7.78 8.80 13.44
C ARG A 163 8.59 8.10 14.52
N PHE A 164 9.91 8.20 14.50
CA PHE A 164 10.77 7.62 15.54
C PHE A 164 10.49 8.25 16.90
N CYS A 165 10.31 9.56 16.95
CA CYS A 165 9.92 10.25 18.18
C CYS A 165 8.55 9.77 18.70
N SER A 166 7.56 9.60 17.80
CA SER A 166 6.25 9.08 18.17
C SER A 166 6.32 7.64 18.69
N MET A 167 7.09 6.76 18.04
CA MET A 167 7.28 5.38 18.49
C MET A 167 7.96 5.27 19.85
N LEU A 168 8.86 6.20 20.16
CA LEU A 168 9.60 6.26 21.43
C LEU A 168 8.86 7.08 22.50
N GLY A 169 7.71 7.68 22.19
CA GLY A 169 6.96 8.54 23.12
C GLY A 169 7.69 9.80 23.51
N LEU A 170 8.57 10.34 22.64
CA LEU A 170 9.38 11.52 22.92
C LEU A 170 8.58 12.80 22.66
N SER A 171 8.95 13.88 23.41
CA SER A 171 8.28 15.17 23.30
C SER A 171 8.61 15.91 22.00
N ASP A 172 7.72 16.83 21.60
CA ASP A 172 7.90 17.67 20.41
C ASP A 172 9.18 18.54 20.51
N LYS A 173 9.64 18.87 21.72
CA LYS A 173 10.89 19.59 21.94
C LYS A 173 12.11 18.78 21.48
N VAL A 174 12.12 17.47 21.75
CA VAL A 174 13.18 16.57 21.29
C VAL A 174 13.13 16.44 19.78
N GLN A 175 11.94 16.29 19.20
CA GLN A 175 11.75 16.24 17.76
C GLN A 175 12.29 17.50 17.06
N ALA A 176 11.94 18.70 17.57
CA ALA A 176 12.42 19.96 17.02
C ALA A 176 13.95 20.08 17.10
N LYS A 177 14.54 19.63 18.23
CA LYS A 177 15.99 19.66 18.43
C LYS A 177 16.73 18.70 17.50
N ALA A 178 16.20 17.48 17.32
CA ALA A 178 16.75 16.51 16.38
C ALA A 178 16.74 17.03 14.94
N VAL A 179 15.66 17.69 14.52
CA VAL A 179 15.58 18.34 13.19
C VAL A 179 16.63 19.45 13.06
N GLU A 180 16.84 20.27 14.10
CA GLU A 180 17.86 21.31 14.10
C GLU A 180 19.27 20.73 13.94
N ILE A 181 19.58 19.65 14.70
CA ILE A 181 20.87 18.96 14.64
C ILE A 181 21.09 18.42 13.20
N LEU A 182 20.09 17.76 12.61
CA LEU A 182 20.21 17.24 11.24
C LEU A 182 20.42 18.34 10.21
N LYS A 183 19.72 19.47 10.33
CA LYS A 183 19.94 20.62 9.44
C LYS A 183 21.38 21.16 9.53
N LYS A 184 21.95 21.21 10.74
CA LYS A 184 23.36 21.61 10.96
C LYS A 184 24.31 20.56 10.37
N ALA A 185 24.09 19.28 10.66
CA ALA A 185 24.91 18.17 10.14
C ALA A 185 24.92 18.13 8.60
N LYS A 186 23.78 18.42 7.96
CA LYS A 186 23.66 18.49 6.50
C LYS A 186 24.47 19.66 5.91
N LYS A 187 24.52 20.81 6.59
CA LYS A 187 25.33 21.94 6.15
C LYS A 187 26.83 21.65 6.16
N HIS A 188 27.29 20.75 7.03
CA HIS A 188 28.70 20.36 7.16
C HIS A 188 29.02 19.05 6.45
N ASP A 189 28.09 18.53 5.59
CA ASP A 189 28.23 17.27 4.83
C ASP A 189 28.56 16.01 5.67
N ILE A 190 28.32 16.05 7.00
CA ILE A 190 28.60 14.94 7.93
C ILE A 190 27.70 13.72 7.64
N THR A 191 26.55 13.95 7.01
CA THR A 191 25.54 12.92 6.73
C THR A 191 25.78 12.19 5.41
N SER A 192 26.71 12.66 4.59
CA SER A 192 27.00 12.08 3.28
C SER A 192 27.50 10.64 3.39
N GLY A 193 27.00 9.75 2.52
CA GLY A 193 27.35 8.34 2.48
C GLY A 193 26.80 7.46 3.61
N LYS A 194 26.06 8.03 4.56
CA LYS A 194 25.47 7.30 5.70
C LYS A 194 24.02 6.96 5.45
N GLY A 195 23.53 5.85 6.01
CA GLY A 195 22.14 5.44 5.89
C GLY A 195 21.20 6.46 6.58
N PRO A 196 20.10 6.89 5.92
CA PRO A 196 19.24 7.93 6.42
C PRO A 196 18.57 7.58 7.76
N THR A 197 18.22 6.32 7.96
CA THR A 197 17.64 5.83 9.23
C THR A 197 18.62 5.90 10.38
N GLY A 198 19.89 5.50 10.15
CA GLY A 198 20.94 5.57 11.16
C GLY A 198 21.29 7.03 11.54
N VAL A 199 21.30 7.93 10.54
CA VAL A 199 21.53 9.38 10.78
C VAL A 199 20.36 9.99 11.56
N ALA A 200 19.13 9.62 11.27
CA ALA A 200 17.95 10.07 12.02
C ALA A 200 17.98 9.56 13.47
N ALA A 201 18.31 8.28 13.67
CA ALA A 201 18.42 7.70 15.01
C ALA A 201 19.55 8.33 15.85
N ALA A 202 20.66 8.67 15.22
CA ALA A 202 21.77 9.34 15.92
C ALA A 202 21.48 10.80 16.30
N ALA A 203 20.50 11.44 15.69
CA ALA A 203 20.10 12.82 15.97
C ALA A 203 19.03 12.93 17.08
N ILE A 204 18.33 11.85 17.39
CA ILE A 204 17.34 11.71 18.47
C ILE A 204 18.04 11.42 19.78
#